data_e40b46201e1b7442e2f31faa06b25f6c
#
_entry.id   e40b46201e1b7442e2f31faa06b25f6c
#
_cell.length_a   1.000
_cell.length_b   1.000
_cell.length_c   1.000
_cell.angle_alpha   90.00
_cell.angle_beta   90.00
_cell.angle_gamma   90.00
#
_symmetry.space_group_name_H-M   'P 1'
#
loop_
_entity.id
_entity.type
_entity.pdbx_description
1 polymer ?
#
loop_
_entity_poly.entity_id
_entity_poly.type
_entity_poly.pdbx_seq_one_letter_code
_entity_poly.pdbx_strand_id
1 'polypeptide(L)'
;MKIDAQVMEALELLQRERGVPVETILDALANALVSAYKRSPGAAEEARVVIDSGSGDIVVYAQELDEDGNVVKEWEDTPEDFGRIAAQTAKQVI
;
A
#
# COMPACT_ATOMS: atom_id res chain seq x y z
N MET A 1 -3.15 8.10 6.20
CA MET A 1 -4.36 7.47 5.63
C MET A 1 -4.52 6.08 6.22
N LYS A 2 -5.74 5.66 6.44
CA LYS A 2 -6.04 4.37 7.07
C LYS A 2 -6.81 3.46 6.13
N ILE A 3 -6.56 2.15 6.23
CA ILE A 3 -7.39 1.14 5.61
C ILE A 3 -8.73 1.13 6.35
N ASP A 4 -9.83 0.99 5.59
CA ASP A 4 -11.17 0.90 6.14
C ASP A 4 -11.27 -0.27 7.14
N ALA A 5 -12.01 -0.08 8.24
CA ALA A 5 -12.21 -1.11 9.26
C ALA A 5 -12.82 -2.40 8.67
N GLN A 6 -13.71 -2.27 7.68
CA GLN A 6 -14.29 -3.44 7.01
C GLN A 6 -13.23 -4.26 6.27
N VAL A 7 -12.25 -3.60 5.66
CA VAL A 7 -11.14 -4.27 4.99
C VAL A 7 -10.26 -4.99 6.01
N MET A 8 -9.97 -4.35 7.14
CA MET A 8 -9.19 -4.98 8.22
C MET A 8 -9.90 -6.20 8.78
N GLU A 9 -11.21 -6.14 8.96
CA GLU A 9 -12.00 -7.29 9.41
C GLU A 9 -11.94 -8.43 8.40
N ALA A 10 -12.03 -8.13 7.11
CA ALA A 10 -11.89 -9.14 6.05
C ALA A 10 -10.52 -9.80 6.06
N LEU A 11 -9.45 -9.03 6.29
CA LEU A 11 -8.10 -9.56 6.40
C LEU A 11 -7.94 -10.50 7.61
N GLU A 12 -8.48 -10.10 8.75
CA GLU A 12 -8.48 -10.93 9.95
C GLU A 12 -9.27 -12.24 9.75
N LEU A 13 -10.39 -12.16 9.05
CA LEU A 13 -11.21 -13.32 8.73
C LEU A 13 -10.45 -14.29 7.83
N LEU A 14 -9.74 -13.80 6.80
CA LEU A 14 -8.91 -14.63 5.94
C LEU A 14 -7.80 -15.34 6.72
N GLN A 15 -7.15 -14.62 7.64
CA GLN A 15 -6.15 -15.22 8.50
C GLN A 15 -6.74 -16.37 9.32
N ARG A 16 -7.92 -16.16 9.88
CA ARG A 16 -8.59 -17.12 10.75
C ARG A 16 -9.09 -18.34 10.00
N GLU A 17 -9.70 -18.14 8.84
CA GLU A 17 -10.33 -19.23 8.08
C GLU A 17 -9.38 -19.96 7.15
N ARG A 18 -8.39 -19.27 6.58
CA ARG A 18 -7.50 -19.85 5.56
C ARG A 18 -6.06 -19.99 6.02
N GLY A 19 -5.74 -19.51 7.22
CA GLY A 19 -4.39 -19.61 7.76
C GLY A 19 -3.37 -18.73 7.04
N VAL A 20 -3.80 -17.75 6.24
CA VAL A 20 -2.90 -16.82 5.57
C VAL A 20 -2.51 -15.70 6.53
N PRO A 21 -1.22 -15.48 6.81
CA PRO A 21 -0.80 -14.39 7.70
C PRO A 21 -1.24 -13.03 7.16
N VAL A 22 -1.70 -12.15 8.05
CA VAL A 22 -2.13 -10.79 7.68
C VAL A 22 -0.98 -10.03 7.00
N GLU A 23 0.25 -10.19 7.48
CA GLU A 23 1.42 -9.55 6.90
C GLU A 23 1.62 -9.91 5.43
N THR A 24 1.38 -11.17 5.04
CA THR A 24 1.47 -11.61 3.66
C THR A 24 0.44 -10.90 2.78
N ILE A 25 -0.78 -10.77 3.28
CA ILE A 25 -1.85 -10.07 2.56
C ILE A 25 -1.54 -8.58 2.44
N LEU A 26 -1.03 -7.97 3.51
CA LEU A 26 -0.65 -6.56 3.51
C LEU A 26 0.51 -6.28 2.57
N ASP A 27 1.48 -7.20 2.46
CA ASP A 27 2.58 -7.08 1.50
C ASP A 27 2.05 -7.11 0.06
N ALA A 28 1.13 -8.02 -0.25
CA ALA A 28 0.50 -8.08 -1.57
C ALA A 28 -0.27 -6.81 -1.86
N LEU A 29 -1.01 -6.29 -0.86
CA LEU A 29 -1.75 -5.04 -0.98
C LEU A 29 -0.79 -3.86 -1.21
N ALA A 30 0.30 -3.79 -0.46
CA ALA A 30 1.30 -2.73 -0.63
C ALA A 30 1.88 -2.72 -2.04
N ASN A 31 2.20 -3.89 -2.60
CA ASN A 31 2.71 -4.00 -3.97
C ASN A 31 1.67 -3.54 -4.99
N ALA A 32 0.41 -3.90 -4.80
CA ALA A 32 -0.68 -3.44 -5.67
C ALA A 32 -0.88 -1.93 -5.59
N LEU A 33 -0.74 -1.35 -4.39
CA LEU A 33 -0.86 0.09 -4.17
C LEU A 33 0.31 0.86 -4.80
N VAL A 34 1.52 0.31 -4.81
CA VAL A 34 2.65 0.90 -5.55
C VAL A 34 2.30 1.03 -7.02
N SER A 35 1.75 -0.01 -7.62
CA SER A 35 1.33 0.03 -9.03
C SER A 35 0.23 1.06 -9.26
N ALA A 36 -0.73 1.17 -8.36
CA ALA A 36 -1.80 2.15 -8.45
C ALA A 36 -1.26 3.58 -8.32
N TYR A 37 -0.33 3.81 -7.40
CA TYR A 37 0.32 5.11 -7.24
C TYR A 37 1.04 5.54 -8.51
N LYS A 38 1.80 4.62 -9.13
CA LYS A 38 2.57 4.94 -10.35
C LYS A 38 1.68 5.35 -11.53
N ARG A 39 0.40 4.99 -11.53
CA ARG A 39 -0.57 5.41 -12.55
C ARG A 39 -1.14 6.79 -12.28
N SER A 40 -0.92 7.35 -11.09
CA SER A 40 -1.47 8.66 -10.72
C SER A 40 -0.71 9.78 -11.44
N PRO A 41 -1.40 10.86 -11.87
CA PRO A 41 -0.72 12.01 -12.46
C PRO A 41 0.29 12.62 -11.48
N GLY A 42 1.49 12.91 -11.96
CA GLY A 42 2.54 13.50 -11.15
C GLY A 42 3.26 12.54 -10.22
N ALA A 43 2.98 11.23 -10.32
CA ALA A 43 3.64 10.23 -9.51
C ALA A 43 5.14 10.13 -9.85
N ALA A 44 5.97 9.87 -8.83
CA ALA A 44 7.38 9.58 -9.02
C ALA A 44 7.58 8.26 -9.76
N GLU A 45 8.76 8.05 -10.35
CA GLU A 45 9.08 6.82 -11.07
C GLU A 45 9.13 5.60 -10.13
N GLU A 46 9.59 5.81 -8.91
CA GLU A 46 9.67 4.76 -7.90
C GLU A 46 8.98 5.20 -6.62
N ALA A 47 8.41 4.22 -5.93
CA ALA A 47 7.72 4.46 -4.66
C ALA A 47 7.74 3.22 -3.79
N ARG A 48 7.59 3.46 -2.49
CA ARG A 48 7.45 2.42 -1.48
C ARG A 48 6.17 2.69 -0.69
N VAL A 49 5.35 1.67 -0.50
CA VAL A 49 4.13 1.78 0.31
C VAL A 49 4.33 1.02 1.61
N VAL A 50 4.05 1.68 2.72
CA VAL A 50 4.11 1.08 4.05
C VAL A 50 2.70 1.02 4.64
N ILE A 51 2.31 -0.16 5.09
CA ILE A 51 1.02 -0.38 5.75
C ILE A 51 1.31 -0.87 7.16
N ASP A 52 0.80 -0.13 8.16
CA ASP A 52 0.92 -0.53 9.56
C ASP A 52 -0.18 -1.55 9.87
N SER A 53 0.21 -2.78 10.24
CA SER A 53 -0.74 -3.85 10.52
C SER A 53 -1.55 -3.60 11.80
N GLY A 54 -1.05 -2.79 12.72
CA GLY A 54 -1.73 -2.48 13.96
C GLY A 54 -2.81 -1.41 13.82
N SER A 55 -2.51 -0.34 13.06
CA SER A 55 -3.41 0.80 12.91
C SER A 55 -4.16 0.82 11.58
N GLY A 56 -3.65 0.13 10.56
CA GLY A 56 -4.15 0.20 9.20
C GLY A 56 -3.73 1.45 8.44
N ASP A 57 -2.80 2.23 8.98
CA ASP A 57 -2.31 3.43 8.29
C ASP A 57 -1.49 3.07 7.06
N ILE A 58 -1.72 3.82 5.97
CA ILE A 58 -1.00 3.66 4.71
C ILE A 58 -0.21 4.93 4.44
N VAL A 59 1.07 4.78 4.15
CA VAL A 59 1.94 5.90 3.77
C VAL A 59 2.67 5.53 2.49
N VAL A 60 2.70 6.46 1.53
CA VAL A 60 3.44 6.31 0.28
C VAL A 60 4.70 7.17 0.36
N TYR A 61 5.84 6.56 0.13
CA TYR A 61 7.13 7.25 0.03
C TYR A 61 7.57 7.23 -1.43
N ALA A 62 7.60 8.41 -2.05
CA ALA A 62 8.17 8.58 -3.38
C ALA A 62 9.69 8.54 -3.28
N GLN A 63 10.34 7.97 -4.28
CA GLN A 63 11.78 7.77 -4.28
C GLN A 63 12.41 8.30 -5.55
N GLU A 64 13.59 8.88 -5.41
CA GLU A 64 14.47 9.22 -6.52
C GLU A 64 15.67 8.27 -6.48
N LEU A 65 15.95 7.61 -7.59
CA LEU A 65 17.05 6.65 -7.71
C LEU A 65 18.18 7.23 -8.52
N ASP A 66 19.41 6.81 -8.23
CA ASP A 66 20.57 7.11 -9.07
C ASP A 66 20.68 6.10 -10.22
N GLU A 67 21.74 6.20 -11.03
CA GLU A 67 21.96 5.34 -12.18
C GLU A 67 22.15 3.86 -11.79
N ASP A 68 22.60 3.62 -10.57
CA ASP A 68 22.85 2.28 -10.05
C ASP A 68 21.63 1.66 -9.34
N GLY A 69 20.52 2.39 -9.29
CA GLY A 69 19.30 1.94 -8.63
C GLY A 69 19.26 2.19 -7.13
N ASN A 70 20.18 2.99 -6.59
CA ASN A 70 20.18 3.33 -5.17
C ASN A 70 19.26 4.50 -4.89
N VAL A 71 18.53 4.46 -3.77
CA VAL A 71 17.66 5.55 -3.35
C VAL A 71 18.53 6.71 -2.85
N VAL A 72 18.47 7.84 -3.55
CA VAL A 72 19.20 9.05 -3.18
C VAL A 72 18.32 10.08 -2.48
N LYS A 73 17.00 9.96 -2.62
CA LYS A 73 16.03 10.84 -1.98
C LYS A 73 14.72 10.09 -1.77
N GLU A 74 14.09 10.33 -0.63
CA GLU A 74 12.77 9.76 -0.30
C GLU A 74 11.94 10.82 0.42
N TRP A 75 10.65 10.92 0.06
CA TRP A 75 9.73 11.86 0.72
C TRP A 75 8.33 11.26 0.72
N GLU A 76 7.50 11.70 1.68
CA GLU A 76 6.11 11.28 1.73
C GLU A 76 5.31 11.94 0.61
N ASP A 77 4.60 11.13 -0.17
CA ASP A 77 3.78 11.61 -1.29
C ASP A 77 2.46 10.82 -1.36
N THR A 78 1.78 10.67 -0.23
CA THR A 78 0.50 9.97 -0.15
C THR A 78 -0.58 10.81 -0.83
N PRO A 79 -1.19 10.36 -1.95
CA PRO A 79 -2.24 11.11 -2.63
C PRO A 79 -3.48 11.28 -1.74
N GLU A 80 -4.17 12.41 -1.88
CA GLU A 80 -5.37 12.72 -1.09
C GLU A 80 -6.50 11.71 -1.31
N ASP A 81 -6.67 11.24 -2.54
CA ASP A 81 -7.71 10.29 -2.90
C ASP A 81 -7.28 8.83 -2.75
N PHE A 82 -6.10 8.60 -2.18
CA PHE A 82 -5.52 7.25 -2.08
C PHE A 82 -6.36 6.31 -1.22
N GLY A 83 -7.16 6.85 -0.31
CA GLY A 83 -8.09 6.05 0.48
C GLY A 83 -9.10 5.30 -0.38
N ARG A 84 -9.63 5.95 -1.43
CA ARG A 84 -10.53 5.30 -2.38
C ARG A 84 -9.82 4.26 -3.21
N ILE A 85 -8.63 4.59 -3.71
CA ILE A 85 -7.80 3.68 -4.50
C ILE A 85 -7.43 2.46 -3.67
N ALA A 86 -7.01 2.66 -2.42
CA ALA A 86 -6.66 1.58 -1.50
C ALA A 86 -7.84 0.65 -1.24
N ALA A 87 -9.02 1.19 -1.01
CA ALA A 87 -10.22 0.39 -0.76
C ALA A 87 -10.58 -0.48 -1.97
N GLN A 88 -10.53 0.08 -3.18
CA GLN A 88 -10.80 -0.67 -4.40
C GLN A 88 -9.75 -1.75 -4.65
N THR A 89 -8.47 -1.42 -4.43
CA THR A 89 -7.37 -2.37 -4.61
C THR A 89 -7.47 -3.51 -3.61
N ALA A 90 -7.80 -3.21 -2.35
CA ALA A 90 -7.97 -4.23 -1.32
C ALA A 90 -9.05 -5.24 -1.69
N LYS A 91 -10.15 -4.79 -2.28
CA LYS A 91 -11.23 -5.68 -2.74
C LYS A 91 -10.76 -6.65 -3.83
N GLN A 92 -9.81 -6.23 -4.66
CA GLN A 92 -9.26 -7.07 -5.72
C GLN A 92 -8.25 -8.09 -5.16
N VAL A 93 -7.54 -7.74 -4.10
CA VAL A 93 -6.54 -8.61 -3.46
C VAL A 93 -7.20 -9.65 -2.56
N ILE A 94 -8.24 -9.27 -1.87
CA ILE A 94 -9.00 -10.14 -0.97
C ILE A 94 -10.02 -10.95 -1.77
#